data_430b0202149810d1799e1cb3c603a6f2
#
_entry.id   430b0202149810d1799e1cb3c603a6f2
#
_cell.length_a   1.000
_cell.length_b   1.000
_cell.length_c   1.000
_cell.angle_alpha   90.00
_cell.angle_beta   90.00
_cell.angle_gamma   90.00
#
_symmetry.space_group_name_H-M   'P 1'
#
loop_
_entity.id
_entity.type
_entity.pdbx_description
1 polymer ?
#
loop_
_entity_poly.entity_id
_entity_poly.type
_entity_poly.pdbx_seq_one_letter_code
_entity_poly.pdbx_strand_id
1 'polypeptide(L)'
;MNKQPVHIWAVSRPETLEAIKGVTRSNYGAPLLLVVGCRPADAWVRRYDGKNGAEVDAAIVATYLILAAENEGLATLWVGSFDPALLRDILPGAEGYELVAMINVGYHFPESQPSPMHEVRKTIEEFVTKIE
;
A
#
# COMPACT_ATOMS: atom_id res chain seq x y z
N MET A 1 -9.70 17.80 10.01
CA MET A 1 -10.77 17.69 8.97
C MET A 1 -10.77 16.26 8.46
N ASN A 2 -11.94 15.64 8.34
CA ASN A 2 -12.08 14.27 7.82
C ASN A 2 -12.36 14.31 6.30
N LYS A 3 -11.31 14.37 5.49
CA LYS A 3 -11.40 14.52 4.03
C LYS A 3 -11.53 13.18 3.29
N GLN A 4 -10.99 12.10 3.83
CA GLN A 4 -11.05 10.74 3.28
C GLN A 4 -10.66 10.63 1.79
N PRO A 5 -9.49 11.12 1.37
CA PRO A 5 -9.09 11.15 -0.04
C PRO A 5 -8.66 9.77 -0.58
N VAL A 6 -8.83 8.71 0.20
CA VAL A 6 -8.29 7.38 -0.09
C VAL A 6 -9.32 6.51 -0.81
N HIS A 7 -8.86 5.72 -1.78
CA HIS A 7 -9.64 4.68 -2.44
C HIS A 7 -8.84 3.36 -2.49
N ILE A 8 -9.56 2.25 -2.41
CA ILE A 8 -8.98 0.91 -2.44
C ILE A 8 -9.66 0.11 -3.55
N TRP A 9 -8.85 -0.46 -4.45
CA TRP A 9 -9.30 -1.45 -5.41
C TRP A 9 -8.91 -2.84 -4.89
N ALA A 10 -9.90 -3.68 -4.62
CA ALA A 10 -9.70 -5.08 -4.28
C ALA A 10 -9.77 -5.92 -5.56
N VAL A 11 -8.64 -6.48 -5.97
CA VAL A 11 -8.50 -7.22 -7.22
C VAL A 11 -8.32 -8.71 -6.92
N SER A 12 -9.32 -9.50 -7.27
CA SER A 12 -9.30 -10.98 -7.14
C SER A 12 -9.70 -11.69 -8.45
N ARG A 13 -10.12 -10.94 -9.47
CA ARG A 13 -10.50 -11.51 -10.76
C ARG A 13 -9.25 -12.04 -11.49
N PRO A 14 -9.22 -13.31 -11.90
CA PRO A 14 -8.02 -13.92 -12.51
C PRO A 14 -7.46 -13.15 -13.70
N GLU A 15 -8.33 -12.64 -14.58
CA GLU A 15 -7.90 -11.90 -15.78
C GLU A 15 -7.21 -10.59 -15.41
N THR A 16 -7.69 -9.90 -14.38
CA THR A 16 -7.10 -8.66 -13.88
C THR A 16 -5.78 -8.93 -13.16
N LEU A 17 -5.72 -9.99 -12.35
CA LEU A 17 -4.48 -10.43 -11.70
C LEU A 17 -3.39 -10.79 -12.73
N GLU A 18 -3.78 -11.43 -13.83
CA GLU A 18 -2.84 -11.75 -14.92
C GLU A 18 -2.32 -10.48 -15.60
N ALA A 19 -3.19 -9.51 -15.89
CA ALA A 19 -2.79 -8.23 -16.46
C ALA A 19 -1.78 -7.48 -15.56
N ILE A 20 -1.96 -7.55 -14.25
CA ILE A 20 -1.07 -6.88 -13.27
C ILE A 20 0.34 -7.49 -13.24
N LYS A 21 0.55 -8.72 -13.73
CA LYS A 21 1.91 -9.27 -13.87
C LYS A 21 2.79 -8.45 -14.81
N GLY A 22 2.20 -7.73 -15.76
CA GLY A 22 2.91 -6.78 -16.62
C GLY A 22 3.30 -5.47 -15.93
N VAL A 23 2.69 -5.16 -14.80
CA VAL A 23 2.87 -3.91 -14.06
C VAL A 23 3.98 -4.00 -13.00
N THR A 24 4.16 -5.18 -12.41
CA THR A 24 5.15 -5.44 -11.37
C THR A 24 5.66 -6.87 -11.42
N ARG A 25 6.93 -7.04 -11.03
CA ARG A 25 7.53 -8.39 -10.82
C ARG A 25 7.23 -8.95 -9.42
N SER A 26 6.61 -8.14 -8.54
CA SER A 26 6.45 -8.45 -7.12
C SER A 26 5.04 -8.90 -6.74
N ASN A 27 4.27 -9.48 -7.68
CA ASN A 27 2.93 -9.98 -7.35
C ASN A 27 2.94 -11.39 -6.72
N TYR A 28 3.99 -12.18 -6.97
CA TYR A 28 4.24 -13.52 -6.40
C TYR A 28 3.05 -14.49 -6.47
N GLY A 29 2.12 -14.29 -7.43
CA GLY A 29 0.94 -15.15 -7.55
C GLY A 29 -0.11 -14.95 -6.45
N ALA A 30 -0.11 -13.81 -5.77
CA ALA A 30 -1.11 -13.54 -4.73
C ALA A 30 -2.54 -13.61 -5.29
N PRO A 31 -3.47 -14.29 -4.61
CA PRO A 31 -4.85 -14.45 -5.06
C PRO A 31 -5.70 -13.18 -4.90
N LEU A 32 -5.24 -12.24 -4.09
CA LEU A 32 -5.88 -10.96 -3.84
C LEU A 32 -4.82 -9.86 -3.80
N LEU A 33 -5.11 -8.76 -4.49
CA LEU A 33 -4.33 -7.52 -4.40
C LEU A 33 -5.24 -6.39 -3.91
N LEU A 34 -4.77 -5.62 -2.94
CA LEU A 34 -5.39 -4.37 -2.53
C LEU A 34 -4.52 -3.23 -3.05
N VAL A 35 -5.01 -2.51 -4.05
CA VAL A 35 -4.33 -1.31 -4.54
C VAL A 35 -4.85 -0.11 -3.76
N VAL A 36 -3.97 0.62 -3.11
CA VAL A 36 -4.31 1.81 -2.33
C VAL A 36 -3.87 3.04 -3.09
N GLY A 37 -4.82 3.92 -3.36
CA GLY A 37 -4.59 5.20 -4.00
C GLY A 37 -5.21 6.35 -3.22
N CYS A 38 -4.83 7.56 -3.55
CA CYS A 38 -5.39 8.77 -2.99
C CYS A 38 -5.68 9.79 -4.09
N ARG A 39 -6.66 10.68 -3.85
CA ARG A 39 -6.96 11.80 -4.73
C ARG A 39 -6.50 13.10 -4.08
N PRO A 40 -5.37 13.69 -4.54
CA PRO A 40 -4.81 14.91 -3.93
C PRO A 40 -5.78 16.10 -3.91
N ALA A 41 -6.66 16.19 -4.91
CA ALA A 41 -7.66 17.27 -4.99
C ALA A 41 -8.67 17.24 -3.82
N ASP A 42 -8.92 16.05 -3.25
CA ASP A 42 -9.89 15.88 -2.16
C ASP A 42 -9.22 15.94 -0.77
N ALA A 43 -7.88 15.98 -0.72
CA ALA A 43 -7.14 15.89 0.53
C ALA A 43 -7.11 17.21 1.32
N TRP A 44 -6.74 17.07 2.59
CA TRP A 44 -6.36 18.23 3.39
C TRP A 44 -4.99 18.75 2.98
N VAL A 45 -4.89 20.07 2.89
CA VAL A 45 -3.63 20.77 2.62
C VAL A 45 -3.24 21.59 3.85
N ARG A 46 -2.01 21.41 4.30
CA ARG A 46 -1.46 22.16 5.43
C ARG A 46 -1.25 23.64 5.03
N ARG A 47 -1.93 24.53 5.72
CA ARG A 47 -1.96 25.97 5.33
C ARG A 47 -0.62 26.70 5.46
N TYR A 48 0.32 26.16 6.26
CA TYR A 48 1.60 26.85 6.53
C TYR A 48 2.62 26.69 5.40
N ASP A 49 2.63 25.57 4.73
CA ASP A 49 3.61 25.22 3.69
C ASP A 49 3.01 24.58 2.44
N GLY A 50 1.68 24.46 2.38
CA GLY A 50 0.99 23.87 1.24
C GLY A 50 1.14 22.37 1.09
N LYS A 51 1.71 21.66 2.10
CA LYS A 51 1.88 20.20 2.01
C LYS A 51 0.53 19.51 1.95
N ASN A 52 0.32 18.72 0.88
CA ASN A 52 -0.86 17.88 0.70
C ASN A 52 -0.74 16.60 1.56
N GLY A 53 -1.81 16.22 2.22
CA GLY A 53 -1.87 15.07 3.13
C GLY A 53 -2.31 13.75 2.50
N ALA A 54 -2.62 13.72 1.20
CA ALA A 54 -3.25 12.56 0.56
C ALA A 54 -2.45 11.26 0.72
N GLU A 55 -1.15 11.28 0.40
CA GLU A 55 -0.29 10.10 0.53
C GLU A 55 -0.13 9.64 1.98
N VAL A 56 -0.12 10.58 2.93
CA VAL A 56 -0.05 10.25 4.37
C VAL A 56 -1.30 9.50 4.79
N ASP A 57 -2.49 9.99 4.40
CA ASP A 57 -3.76 9.31 4.68
C ASP A 57 -3.80 7.92 4.04
N ALA A 58 -3.33 7.79 2.80
CA ALA A 58 -3.27 6.50 2.10
C ALA A 58 -2.30 5.51 2.78
N ALA A 59 -1.12 5.95 3.21
CA ALA A 59 -0.15 5.11 3.90
C ALA A 59 -0.67 4.63 5.26
N ILE A 60 -1.40 5.49 6.00
CA ILE A 60 -2.07 5.10 7.25
C ILE A 60 -3.11 4.02 6.97
N VAL A 61 -4.00 4.22 5.99
CA VAL A 61 -5.02 3.22 5.63
C VAL A 61 -4.38 1.91 5.20
N ALA A 62 -3.34 1.95 4.36
CA ALA A 62 -2.61 0.76 3.92
C ALA A 62 -2.01 -0.02 5.10
N THR A 63 -1.45 0.68 6.09
CA THR A 63 -0.93 0.06 7.32
C THR A 63 -2.04 -0.64 8.10
N TYR A 64 -3.20 0.00 8.27
CA TYR A 64 -4.34 -0.63 8.94
C TYR A 64 -4.87 -1.85 8.19
N LEU A 65 -4.87 -1.84 6.85
CA LEU A 65 -5.25 -3.02 6.06
C LEU A 65 -4.32 -4.20 6.31
N ILE A 66 -3.00 -3.97 6.39
CA ILE A 66 -2.01 -4.99 6.71
C ILE A 66 -2.25 -5.57 8.10
N LEU A 67 -2.45 -4.72 9.10
CA LEU A 67 -2.72 -5.15 10.47
C LEU A 67 -4.05 -5.92 10.58
N ALA A 68 -5.08 -5.49 9.87
CA ALA A 68 -6.36 -6.19 9.82
C ALA A 68 -6.23 -7.56 9.15
N ALA A 69 -5.49 -7.67 8.04
CA ALA A 69 -5.23 -8.93 7.37
C ALA A 69 -4.47 -9.91 8.28
N GLU A 70 -3.45 -9.45 8.98
CA GLU A 70 -2.71 -10.26 9.96
C GLU A 70 -3.63 -10.78 11.07
N ASN A 71 -4.54 -9.94 11.58
CA ASN A 71 -5.52 -10.37 12.60
C ASN A 71 -6.48 -11.45 12.10
N GLU A 72 -6.72 -11.52 10.79
CA GLU A 72 -7.51 -12.57 10.12
C GLU A 72 -6.67 -13.80 9.73
N GLY A 73 -5.39 -13.85 10.12
CA GLY A 73 -4.47 -14.96 9.80
C GLY A 73 -3.99 -14.96 8.35
N LEU A 74 -4.04 -13.81 7.67
CA LEU A 74 -3.58 -13.66 6.31
C LEU A 74 -2.17 -13.08 6.27
N ALA A 75 -1.38 -13.50 5.29
CA ALA A 75 -0.08 -12.92 4.98
C ALA A 75 -0.23 -11.73 4.03
N THR A 76 0.59 -10.71 4.21
CA THR A 76 0.62 -9.54 3.34
C THR A 76 2.03 -9.18 2.91
N LEU A 77 2.14 -8.54 1.73
CA LEU A 77 3.38 -7.94 1.26
C LEU A 77 3.09 -6.57 0.66
N TRP A 78 3.70 -5.53 1.22
CA TRP A 78 3.69 -4.19 0.65
C TRP A 78 4.58 -4.15 -0.60
N VAL A 79 4.01 -3.77 -1.73
CA VAL A 79 4.71 -3.57 -3.00
C VAL A 79 4.63 -2.10 -3.39
N GLY A 80 5.79 -1.43 -3.39
CA GLY A 80 5.94 -0.05 -3.87
C GLY A 80 6.55 0.04 -5.27
N SER A 81 7.06 -1.09 -5.80
CA SER A 81 7.70 -1.13 -7.13
C SER A 81 6.73 -1.66 -8.18
N PHE A 82 6.01 -0.74 -8.82
CA PHE A 82 5.07 -1.01 -9.92
C PHE A 82 5.02 0.19 -10.87
N ASP A 83 4.54 -0.03 -12.10
CA ASP A 83 4.26 1.05 -13.04
C ASP A 83 2.86 1.64 -12.75
N PRO A 84 2.77 2.87 -12.23
CA PRO A 84 1.48 3.45 -11.85
C PRO A 84 0.63 3.87 -13.07
N ALA A 85 1.22 4.10 -14.24
CA ALA A 85 0.48 4.45 -15.44
C ALA A 85 -0.23 3.20 -15.98
N LEU A 86 0.51 2.11 -16.17
CA LEU A 86 -0.06 0.83 -16.61
C LEU A 86 -1.10 0.29 -15.61
N LEU A 87 -0.86 0.45 -14.31
CA LEU A 87 -1.81 0.00 -13.29
C LEU A 87 -3.11 0.81 -13.32
N ARG A 88 -3.03 2.12 -13.56
CA ARG A 88 -4.22 2.98 -13.71
C ARG A 88 -5.10 2.56 -14.89
N ASP A 89 -4.49 2.15 -16.00
CA ASP A 89 -5.23 1.71 -17.20
C ASP A 89 -6.01 0.40 -16.96
N ILE A 90 -5.57 -0.40 -15.99
CA ILE A 90 -6.22 -1.66 -15.60
C ILE A 90 -7.37 -1.43 -14.60
N LEU A 91 -7.24 -0.42 -13.73
CA LEU A 91 -8.16 -0.20 -12.61
C LEU A 91 -9.33 0.73 -13.01
N PRO A 92 -10.58 0.31 -12.89
CA PRO A 92 -11.73 1.15 -13.23
C PRO A 92 -11.83 2.36 -12.28
N GLY A 93 -12.02 3.55 -12.84
CA GLY A 93 -12.23 4.79 -12.09
C GLY A 93 -10.98 5.29 -11.37
N ALA A 94 -9.78 4.88 -11.82
CA ALA A 94 -8.51 5.31 -11.21
C ALA A 94 -8.00 6.67 -11.71
N GLU A 95 -8.75 7.34 -12.58
CA GLU A 95 -8.38 8.66 -13.10
C GLU A 95 -8.36 9.69 -11.96
N GLY A 96 -7.27 10.46 -11.89
CA GLY A 96 -7.05 11.49 -10.86
C GLY A 96 -6.62 10.93 -9.50
N TYR A 97 -6.41 9.61 -9.40
CA TYR A 97 -5.77 9.02 -8.22
C TYR A 97 -4.26 8.86 -8.42
N GLU A 98 -3.53 9.14 -7.36
CA GLU A 98 -2.15 8.72 -7.19
C GLU A 98 -2.15 7.36 -6.50
N LEU A 99 -1.52 6.36 -7.15
CA LEU A 99 -1.45 4.99 -6.62
C LEU A 99 -0.22 4.89 -5.70
N VAL A 100 -0.46 4.58 -4.44
CA VAL A 100 0.56 4.66 -3.36
C VAL A 100 1.19 3.30 -3.10
N ALA A 101 0.38 2.25 -3.06
CA ALA A 101 0.85 0.91 -2.76
C ALA A 101 -0.03 -0.16 -3.39
N MET A 102 0.57 -1.30 -3.68
CA MET A 102 -0.13 -2.58 -3.86
C MET A 102 0.18 -3.45 -2.64
N ILE A 103 -0.85 -4.08 -2.08
CA ILE A 103 -0.70 -5.03 -0.98
C ILE A 103 -1.13 -6.39 -1.51
N ASN A 104 -0.17 -7.30 -1.66
CA ASN A 104 -0.46 -8.69 -1.93
C ASN A 104 -1.05 -9.31 -0.67
N VAL A 105 -2.13 -10.08 -0.81
CA VAL A 105 -2.79 -10.76 0.30
C VAL A 105 -2.95 -12.24 -0.03
N GLY A 106 -2.62 -13.11 0.91
CA GLY A 106 -2.70 -14.55 0.75
C GLY A 106 -2.50 -15.27 2.08
N TYR A 107 -2.05 -16.51 2.02
CA TYR A 107 -1.71 -17.29 3.19
C TYR A 107 -0.20 -17.51 3.28
N HIS A 108 0.30 -17.65 4.49
CA HIS A 108 1.69 -18.04 4.69
C HIS A 108 1.96 -19.41 4.06
N PHE A 109 3.05 -19.48 3.31
CA PHE A 109 3.56 -20.77 2.85
C PHE A 109 4.23 -21.45 4.04
N PRO A 110 3.97 -22.76 4.30
CA PRO A 110 4.46 -23.43 5.52
C PRO A 110 5.97 -23.34 5.75
N GLU A 111 6.75 -23.33 4.67
CA GLU A 111 8.21 -23.24 4.71
C GLU A 111 8.75 -21.81 4.63
N SER A 112 7.87 -20.80 4.56
CA SER A 112 8.33 -19.41 4.44
C SER A 112 9.06 -18.98 5.72
N GLN A 113 10.20 -18.31 5.52
CA GLN A 113 10.97 -17.71 6.59
C GLN A 113 11.02 -16.20 6.42
N PRO A 114 10.97 -15.43 7.50
CA PRO A 114 11.15 -13.98 7.43
C PRO A 114 12.50 -13.64 6.80
N SER A 115 12.54 -12.59 5.99
CA SER A 115 13.81 -12.07 5.49
C SER A 115 14.72 -11.65 6.67
N PRO A 116 16.03 -11.94 6.64
CA PRO A 116 16.96 -11.41 7.66
C PRO A 116 16.87 -9.89 7.84
N MET A 117 16.46 -9.17 6.81
CA MET A 117 16.25 -7.70 6.88
C MET A 117 15.13 -7.30 7.83
N HIS A 118 14.21 -8.21 8.21
CA HIS A 118 13.17 -7.92 9.18
C HIS A 118 13.70 -7.56 10.58
N GLU A 119 14.88 -8.04 10.92
CA GLU A 119 15.51 -7.78 12.21
C GLU A 119 16.47 -6.58 12.20
N VAL A 120 16.80 -6.07 11.00
CA VAL A 120 17.67 -4.90 10.89
C VAL A 120 16.88 -3.65 11.23
N ARG A 121 17.22 -3.06 12.37
CA ARG A 121 16.57 -1.83 12.87
C ARG A 121 17.64 -0.85 13.35
N LYS A 122 17.34 0.42 13.22
CA LYS A 122 18.08 1.48 13.90
C LYS A 122 17.90 1.33 15.40
N THR A 123 18.91 1.77 16.18
CA THR A 123 18.76 1.86 17.63
C THR A 123 17.73 2.93 18.00
N ILE A 124 17.23 2.88 19.24
CA ILE A 124 16.27 3.90 19.71
C ILE A 124 16.90 5.30 19.68
N GLU A 125 18.19 5.41 20.01
CA GLU A 125 18.94 6.66 20.03
C GLU A 125 19.09 7.28 18.62
N GLU A 126 19.21 6.45 17.58
CA GLU A 126 19.23 6.92 16.19
C GLU A 126 17.85 7.35 15.66
N PHE A 127 16.79 6.92 16.33
CA PHE A 127 15.41 7.09 15.83
C PHE A 127 14.60 8.08 16.68
N VAL A 128 14.93 8.24 17.97
CA VAL A 128 14.21 9.08 18.92
C VAL A 128 15.13 10.10 19.57
N THR A 129 14.78 11.37 19.47
CA THR A 129 15.41 12.44 20.24
C THR A 129 14.49 12.80 21.42
N LYS A 130 15.00 12.65 22.65
CA LYS A 130 14.30 13.15 23.84
C LYS A 130 14.64 14.62 24.03
N ILE A 131 13.63 15.43 24.28
CA ILE A 131 13.76 16.85 24.64
C ILE A 131 13.21 16.97 26.06
N GLU A 132 14.08 17.31 27.02
CA GLU A 132 13.75 17.48 28.42
C GLU A 132 13.71 18.95 28.81
#